data_44bd9e65d7db338969b1f8f707118c16
#
_entry.id   44bd9e65d7db338969b1f8f707118c16
#
_cell.length_a   1.000
_cell.length_b   1.000
_cell.length_c   1.000
_cell.angle_alpha   90.00
_cell.angle_beta   90.00
_cell.angle_gamma   90.00
#
_symmetry.space_group_name_H-M   'P 1'
#
loop_
_entity.id
_entity.type
_entity.pdbx_description
1 polymer ?
#
loop_
_entity_poly.entity_id
_entity_poly.type
_entity_poly.pdbx_seq_one_letter_code
_entity_poly.pdbx_strand_id
1 'polypeptide(L)'
;MKKEIIEKIVDLDNIDYDGTVESLKEDIDKKFGKWFNINKYTGFLIITNRQCIYILIENYQKCCENWGYEACKDSGIIETQDDLKDFIGAELISIESIEPGTHNGISVYNTLLEEIDYDRSEIAAEFVNIKTSNGLLQFAIYNCHNGYYGHNIYIVSNQINIKDYL
;
A
#
# COMPACT_ATOMS: atom_id res chain seq x y z
N MET A 1 -0.26 -23.70 -14.98
CA MET A 1 -0.70 -22.30 -15.03
C MET A 1 0.52 -21.39 -15.22
N LYS A 2 0.37 -20.30 -15.98
CA LYS A 2 1.49 -19.35 -16.16
C LYS A 2 1.67 -18.58 -14.84
N LYS A 3 2.91 -18.47 -14.33
CA LYS A 3 3.21 -17.76 -13.07
C LYS A 3 2.86 -16.27 -13.19
N GLU A 4 2.43 -15.68 -12.10
CA GLU A 4 2.26 -14.23 -11.98
C GLU A 4 3.54 -13.63 -11.41
N ILE A 5 4.19 -12.75 -12.16
CA ILE A 5 5.51 -12.21 -11.85
C ILE A 5 5.41 -10.71 -11.58
N ILE A 6 6.03 -10.26 -10.52
CA ILE A 6 6.16 -8.84 -10.21
C ILE A 6 7.18 -8.22 -11.16
N GLU A 7 6.73 -7.26 -11.97
CA GLU A 7 7.56 -6.55 -12.96
C GLU A 7 8.07 -5.22 -12.43
N LYS A 8 7.29 -4.54 -11.60
CA LYS A 8 7.62 -3.23 -11.04
C LYS A 8 6.91 -2.99 -9.73
N ILE A 9 7.56 -2.32 -8.79
CA ILE A 9 6.94 -1.76 -7.58
C ILE A 9 7.30 -0.28 -7.55
N VAL A 10 6.30 0.57 -7.39
CA VAL A 10 6.45 2.02 -7.44
C VAL A 10 5.86 2.64 -6.19
N ASP A 11 6.66 3.44 -5.51
CA ASP A 11 6.20 4.36 -4.48
C ASP A 11 5.77 5.66 -5.16
N LEU A 12 4.49 6.02 -5.01
CA LEU A 12 3.91 7.17 -5.71
C LEU A 12 4.52 8.51 -5.27
N ASP A 13 5.02 8.63 -4.06
CA ASP A 13 5.68 9.86 -3.59
C ASP A 13 7.08 10.05 -4.17
N ASN A 14 7.69 8.97 -4.65
CA ASN A 14 9.03 8.96 -5.23
C ASN A 14 9.03 8.77 -6.75
N ILE A 15 7.89 8.97 -7.38
CA ILE A 15 7.83 8.94 -8.85
C ILE A 15 8.48 10.21 -9.43
N ASP A 16 9.67 10.07 -9.94
CA ASP A 16 10.10 10.85 -11.10
C ASP A 16 9.20 10.41 -12.25
N TYR A 17 8.41 11.33 -12.80
CA TYR A 17 7.40 11.11 -13.85
C TYR A 17 7.96 10.25 -14.99
N ASP A 18 7.86 8.95 -14.86
CA ASP A 18 8.38 7.97 -15.82
C ASP A 18 7.31 7.44 -16.79
N GLY A 19 6.12 8.06 -16.76
CA GLY A 19 4.98 7.64 -17.59
C GLY A 19 4.24 6.40 -17.07
N THR A 20 4.58 5.87 -15.89
CA THR A 20 3.92 4.68 -15.34
C THR A 20 2.44 4.90 -15.12
N VAL A 21 2.04 6.05 -14.57
CA VAL A 21 0.64 6.37 -14.28
C VAL A 21 -0.16 6.50 -15.59
N GLU A 22 0.40 7.15 -16.61
CA GLU A 22 -0.22 7.26 -17.94
C GLU A 22 -0.43 5.88 -18.58
N SER A 23 0.53 4.98 -18.44
CA SER A 23 0.43 3.62 -18.98
C SER A 23 -0.65 2.77 -18.29
N LEU A 24 -1.04 3.12 -17.05
CA LEU A 24 -2.06 2.43 -16.26
C LEU A 24 -3.45 3.07 -16.38
N LYS A 25 -3.62 4.15 -17.15
CA LYS A 25 -4.87 4.90 -17.22
C LYS A 25 -6.09 4.03 -17.52
N GLU A 26 -6.00 3.10 -18.46
CA GLU A 26 -7.10 2.20 -18.82
C GLU A 26 -7.47 1.26 -17.65
N ASP A 27 -6.49 0.72 -16.93
CA ASP A 27 -6.71 -0.13 -15.76
C ASP A 27 -7.29 0.67 -14.58
N ILE A 28 -6.81 1.89 -14.37
CA ILE A 28 -7.36 2.82 -13.38
C ILE A 28 -8.82 3.13 -13.68
N ASP A 29 -9.14 3.51 -14.91
CA ASP A 29 -10.51 3.81 -15.35
C ASP A 29 -11.45 2.62 -15.15
N LYS A 30 -10.96 1.41 -15.38
CA LYS A 30 -11.72 0.17 -15.17
C LYS A 30 -11.97 -0.14 -13.70
N LYS A 31 -10.97 0.04 -12.82
CA LYS A 31 -11.05 -0.32 -11.40
C LYS A 31 -11.74 0.74 -10.55
N PHE A 32 -11.51 2.01 -10.86
CA PHE A 32 -11.95 3.14 -10.04
C PHE A 32 -12.99 4.04 -10.72
N GLY A 33 -13.11 3.95 -12.05
CA GLY A 33 -13.99 4.80 -12.85
C GLY A 33 -13.25 6.01 -13.46
N LYS A 34 -13.81 6.53 -14.55
CA LYS A 34 -13.19 7.58 -15.40
C LYS A 34 -12.89 8.91 -14.68
N TRP A 35 -13.51 9.15 -13.54
CA TRP A 35 -13.35 10.39 -12.77
C TRP A 35 -12.36 10.26 -11.62
N PHE A 36 -11.79 9.08 -11.43
CA PHE A 36 -10.78 8.86 -10.40
C PHE A 36 -9.49 9.60 -10.76
N ASN A 37 -9.03 10.42 -9.82
CA ASN A 37 -7.80 11.18 -9.99
C ASN A 37 -6.71 10.62 -9.07
N ILE A 38 -5.84 9.78 -9.61
CA ILE A 38 -4.77 9.14 -8.86
C ILE A 38 -3.78 10.14 -8.24
N ASN A 39 -3.67 11.36 -8.80
CA ASN A 39 -2.79 12.40 -8.24
C ASN A 39 -3.24 12.94 -6.88
N LYS A 40 -4.45 12.58 -6.44
CA LYS A 40 -4.94 12.84 -5.08
C LYS A 40 -4.57 11.77 -4.07
N TYR A 41 -3.78 10.79 -4.47
CA TYR A 41 -3.41 9.63 -3.66
C TYR A 41 -1.91 9.46 -3.64
N THR A 42 -1.44 8.86 -2.55
CA THR A 42 -0.09 8.35 -2.39
C THR A 42 -0.14 6.89 -2.00
N GLY A 43 0.99 6.20 -1.96
CA GLY A 43 1.07 4.78 -1.64
C GLY A 43 1.88 3.99 -2.64
N PHE A 44 1.53 2.72 -2.83
CA PHE A 44 2.28 1.80 -3.69
C PHE A 44 1.45 1.26 -4.87
N LEU A 45 2.13 1.13 -6.01
CA LEU A 45 1.65 0.37 -7.17
C LEU A 45 2.54 -0.85 -7.35
N ILE A 46 1.95 -2.04 -7.40
CA ILE A 46 2.67 -3.28 -7.72
C ILE A 46 2.17 -3.78 -9.06
N ILE A 47 3.02 -3.73 -10.06
CA ILE A 47 2.70 -4.11 -11.43
C ILE A 47 3.23 -5.52 -11.66
N THR A 48 2.34 -6.42 -12.05
CA THR A 48 2.69 -7.77 -12.45
C THR A 48 2.44 -7.96 -13.95
N ASN A 49 2.87 -9.09 -14.49
CA ASN A 49 2.56 -9.47 -15.87
C ASN A 49 1.05 -9.78 -16.12
N ARG A 50 0.18 -9.57 -15.10
CA ARG A 50 -1.27 -9.86 -15.19
C ARG A 50 -2.18 -8.78 -14.67
N GLN A 51 -1.72 -7.97 -13.72
CA GLN A 51 -2.53 -6.94 -13.07
C GLN A 51 -1.67 -5.84 -12.47
N CYS A 52 -2.31 -4.75 -12.08
CA CYS A 52 -1.78 -3.79 -11.13
C CYS A 52 -2.52 -3.93 -9.79
N ILE A 53 -1.76 -3.92 -8.69
CA ILE A 53 -2.25 -3.88 -7.33
C ILE A 53 -2.05 -2.45 -6.84
N TYR A 54 -3.12 -1.83 -6.39
CA TYR A 54 -3.15 -0.46 -5.90
C TYR A 54 -3.29 -0.47 -4.38
N ILE A 55 -2.38 0.20 -3.67
CA ILE A 55 -2.39 0.40 -2.22
C ILE A 55 -2.28 1.89 -2.00
N LEU A 56 -3.41 2.57 -1.81
CA LEU A 56 -3.53 4.03 -1.94
C LEU A 56 -4.21 4.65 -0.73
N ILE A 57 -3.74 5.83 -0.33
CA ILE A 57 -4.39 6.73 0.63
C ILE A 57 -4.48 8.15 0.05
N GLU A 58 -5.57 8.86 0.32
CA GLU A 58 -5.70 10.27 -0.06
C GLU A 58 -4.57 11.12 0.55
N ASN A 59 -3.93 11.96 -0.26
CA ASN A 59 -2.69 12.67 0.08
C ASN A 59 -2.89 14.12 0.53
N TYR A 60 -4.07 14.49 1.02
CA TYR A 60 -4.28 15.83 1.57
C TYR A 60 -4.15 15.84 3.09
N GLN A 61 -3.55 16.91 3.62
CA GLN A 61 -3.40 17.09 5.05
C GLN A 61 -4.61 17.81 5.64
N LYS A 62 -5.14 17.27 6.74
CA LYS A 62 -6.10 17.93 7.61
C LYS A 62 -5.44 18.28 8.94
N CYS A 63 -6.11 19.10 9.74
CA CYS A 63 -5.55 19.52 11.03
C CYS A 63 -5.45 18.34 12.01
N CYS A 64 -4.32 18.25 12.72
CA CYS A 64 -4.13 17.36 13.88
C CYS A 64 -4.21 15.87 13.62
N GLU A 65 -3.85 15.43 12.41
CA GLU A 65 -3.74 14.02 12.06
C GLU A 65 -2.33 13.65 11.64
N ASN A 66 -1.96 12.40 11.92
CA ASN A 66 -0.75 11.77 11.39
C ASN A 66 -1.19 10.56 10.55
N TRP A 67 -1.01 10.63 9.25
CA TRP A 67 -1.43 9.61 8.30
C TRP A 67 -0.27 9.26 7.35
N GLY A 68 -0.35 8.10 6.77
CA GLY A 68 0.66 7.68 5.82
C GLY A 68 0.53 6.24 5.40
N TYR A 69 1.61 5.76 4.83
CA TYR A 69 1.76 4.39 4.40
C TYR A 69 3.20 3.94 4.61
N GLU A 70 3.37 2.68 4.87
CA GLU A 70 4.68 2.05 5.04
C GLU A 70 4.72 0.66 4.43
N ALA A 71 5.93 0.18 4.19
CA ALA A 71 6.18 -1.17 3.75
C ALA A 71 7.31 -1.79 4.55
N CYS A 72 7.25 -3.10 4.79
CA CYS A 72 8.38 -3.87 5.29
C CYS A 72 8.51 -5.25 4.65
N LYS A 73 9.71 -5.80 4.80
CA LYS A 73 10.10 -7.15 4.40
C LYS A 73 10.63 -7.92 5.60
N ASP A 74 10.91 -9.21 5.47
CA ASP A 74 11.39 -10.07 6.55
C ASP A 74 12.58 -9.51 7.35
N SER A 75 13.39 -8.66 6.73
CA SER A 75 14.57 -8.03 7.35
C SER A 75 14.32 -6.67 8.00
N GLY A 76 13.10 -6.11 7.90
CA GLY A 76 12.75 -4.81 8.48
C GLY A 76 12.00 -3.87 7.54
N ILE A 77 11.96 -2.59 7.90
CA ILE A 77 11.27 -1.55 7.14
C ILE A 77 11.96 -1.34 5.80
N ILE A 78 11.15 -1.03 4.79
CA ILE A 78 11.60 -0.58 3.48
C ILE A 78 11.74 0.94 3.54
N GLU A 79 12.98 1.41 3.56
CA GLU A 79 13.28 2.84 3.64
C GLU A 79 13.46 3.48 2.26
N THR A 80 13.85 2.67 1.27
CA THR A 80 14.16 3.16 -0.07
C THR A 80 13.52 2.32 -1.16
N GLN A 81 13.35 2.93 -2.35
CA GLN A 81 12.90 2.20 -3.54
C GLN A 81 13.85 1.04 -3.91
N ASP A 82 15.13 1.12 -3.54
CA ASP A 82 16.10 0.06 -3.79
C ASP A 82 15.83 -1.22 -3.00
N ASP A 83 15.26 -1.11 -1.80
CA ASP A 83 14.86 -2.26 -1.00
C ASP A 83 13.75 -3.09 -1.65
N LEU A 84 12.94 -2.47 -2.50
CA LEU A 84 11.87 -3.15 -3.24
C LEU A 84 12.38 -3.96 -4.43
N LYS A 85 13.61 -3.71 -4.90
CA LYS A 85 14.20 -4.43 -6.04
C LYS A 85 14.34 -5.92 -5.81
N ASP A 86 14.48 -6.34 -4.56
CA ASP A 86 14.57 -7.76 -4.18
C ASP A 86 13.33 -8.57 -4.61
N PHE A 87 12.21 -7.90 -4.84
CA PHE A 87 10.94 -8.51 -5.21
C PHE A 87 10.61 -8.42 -6.71
N ILE A 88 11.40 -7.65 -7.47
CA ILE A 88 11.25 -7.63 -8.93
C ILE A 88 11.68 -8.96 -9.53
N GLY A 89 10.82 -9.56 -10.33
CA GLY A 89 11.01 -10.92 -10.88
C GLY A 89 10.49 -12.02 -9.97
N ALA A 90 10.07 -11.73 -8.74
CA ALA A 90 9.47 -12.71 -7.85
C ALA A 90 8.08 -13.14 -8.33
N GLU A 91 7.73 -14.40 -8.07
CA GLU A 91 6.38 -14.91 -8.28
C GLU A 91 5.46 -14.39 -7.18
N LEU A 92 4.34 -13.78 -7.56
CA LEU A 92 3.25 -13.42 -6.66
C LEU A 92 2.48 -14.70 -6.29
N ILE A 93 2.41 -15.02 -5.00
CA ILE A 93 1.75 -16.22 -4.49
C ILE A 93 0.34 -15.90 -3.96
N SER A 94 0.21 -14.90 -3.09
CA SER A 94 -1.07 -14.46 -2.56
C SER A 94 -1.05 -12.98 -2.17
N ILE A 95 -2.26 -12.40 -2.10
CA ILE A 95 -2.54 -11.07 -1.57
C ILE A 95 -3.60 -11.26 -0.50
N GLU A 96 -3.31 -10.82 0.72
CA GLU A 96 -4.19 -11.01 1.87
C GLU A 96 -4.32 -9.72 2.66
N SER A 97 -5.56 -9.28 2.92
CA SER A 97 -5.83 -8.26 3.94
C SER A 97 -5.75 -8.90 5.32
N ILE A 98 -5.17 -8.19 6.27
CA ILE A 98 -4.95 -8.69 7.63
C ILE A 98 -5.51 -7.68 8.61
N GLU A 99 -6.32 -8.15 9.54
CA GLU A 99 -6.81 -7.30 10.62
C GLU A 99 -5.68 -6.92 11.59
N PRO A 100 -5.67 -5.68 12.09
CA PRO A 100 -4.71 -5.24 13.11
C PRO A 100 -4.71 -6.20 14.31
N GLY A 101 -3.53 -6.65 14.72
CA GLY A 101 -3.35 -7.53 15.88
C GLY A 101 -3.30 -9.04 15.58
N THR A 102 -3.53 -9.50 14.36
CA THR A 102 -3.48 -10.93 13.99
C THR A 102 -2.14 -11.39 13.42
N HIS A 103 -1.05 -10.66 13.66
CA HIS A 103 0.21 -10.83 12.93
C HIS A 103 1.06 -11.98 13.43
N ASN A 104 1.24 -12.96 12.56
CA ASN A 104 2.41 -13.84 12.57
C ASN A 104 3.31 -13.40 11.41
N GLY A 105 4.28 -12.52 11.64
CA GLY A 105 5.20 -12.07 10.59
C GLY A 105 5.77 -10.70 10.85
N ILE A 106 6.34 -10.09 9.84
CA ILE A 106 6.92 -8.76 9.85
C ILE A 106 5.87 -7.79 10.36
N SER A 107 6.23 -7.03 11.33
CA SER A 107 5.31 -6.15 11.98
C SER A 107 5.61 -4.69 11.65
N VAL A 108 5.12 -4.21 10.51
CA VAL A 108 4.94 -2.77 10.28
C VAL A 108 4.15 -2.17 11.43
N TYR A 109 3.17 -2.93 11.92
CA TYR A 109 2.35 -2.55 13.07
C TYR A 109 3.18 -2.23 14.32
N ASN A 110 4.15 -3.05 14.69
CA ASN A 110 4.98 -2.77 15.86
C ASN A 110 5.83 -1.50 15.68
N THR A 111 6.33 -1.27 14.46
CA THR A 111 7.10 -0.06 14.17
C THR A 111 6.21 1.18 14.17
N LEU A 112 5.03 1.09 13.56
CA LEU A 112 4.03 2.17 13.64
C LEU A 112 3.65 2.49 15.08
N LEU A 113 3.48 1.47 15.93
CA LEU A 113 3.12 1.66 17.32
C LEU A 113 4.25 2.29 18.15
N GLU A 114 5.51 2.08 17.80
CA GLU A 114 6.66 2.70 18.47
C GLU A 114 6.83 4.18 18.11
N GLU A 115 6.42 4.59 16.91
CA GLU A 115 6.52 5.96 16.43
C GLU A 115 5.32 6.86 16.78
N ILE A 116 4.19 6.26 17.17
CA ILE A 116 2.96 6.98 17.46
C ILE A 116 2.87 7.27 18.97
N ASP A 117 2.68 8.54 19.31
CA ASP A 117 2.35 8.98 20.67
C ASP A 117 0.95 8.48 21.05
N TYR A 118 0.89 7.37 21.79
CA TYR A 118 -0.32 6.64 22.17
C TYR A 118 -1.38 7.43 22.91
N ASP A 119 -1.00 8.57 23.53
CA ASP A 119 -1.87 9.27 24.44
C ASP A 119 -2.98 10.13 23.78
N ARG A 120 -3.02 10.22 22.44
CA ARG A 120 -3.85 11.25 21.79
C ARG A 120 -4.78 10.79 20.67
N SER A 121 -4.67 9.59 20.15
CA SER A 121 -5.36 9.30 18.90
C SER A 121 -5.88 7.88 18.79
N GLU A 122 -7.03 7.74 18.14
CA GLU A 122 -7.46 6.49 17.57
C GLU A 122 -6.58 6.18 16.37
N ILE A 123 -6.04 4.96 16.32
CA ILE A 123 -5.30 4.49 15.17
C ILE A 123 -6.25 3.66 14.32
N ALA A 124 -6.49 4.13 13.10
CA ALA A 124 -7.12 3.33 12.06
C ALA A 124 -6.04 2.88 11.08
N ALA A 125 -5.98 1.60 10.77
CA ALA A 125 -4.98 1.06 9.85
C ALA A 125 -5.51 -0.16 9.09
N GLU A 126 -5.10 -0.26 7.83
CA GLU A 126 -5.28 -1.44 6.99
C GLU A 126 -3.92 -2.04 6.62
N PHE A 127 -3.83 -3.35 6.71
CA PHE A 127 -2.62 -4.10 6.40
C PHE A 127 -2.84 -5.06 5.25
N VAL A 128 -1.86 -5.13 4.36
CA VAL A 128 -1.85 -6.06 3.24
C VAL A 128 -0.57 -6.85 3.22
N ASN A 129 -0.70 -8.17 3.24
CA ASN A 129 0.40 -9.08 3.01
C ASN A 129 0.44 -9.51 1.55
N ILE A 130 1.59 -9.34 0.93
CA ILE A 130 1.89 -9.85 -0.41
C ILE A 130 2.96 -10.91 -0.29
N LYS A 131 2.54 -12.17 -0.41
CA LYS A 131 3.43 -13.31 -0.36
C LYS A 131 4.03 -13.55 -1.72
N THR A 132 5.33 -13.64 -1.76
CA THR A 132 6.10 -13.87 -2.99
C THR A 132 7.05 -15.04 -2.85
N SER A 133 7.64 -15.47 -3.98
CA SER A 133 8.72 -16.49 -3.96
C SER A 133 10.00 -16.00 -3.27
N ASN A 134 10.18 -14.69 -3.11
CA ASN A 134 11.36 -14.08 -2.51
C ASN A 134 11.12 -13.62 -1.06
N GLY A 135 9.96 -13.96 -0.47
CA GLY A 135 9.59 -13.59 0.89
C GLY A 135 8.28 -12.81 0.96
N LEU A 136 8.01 -12.26 2.13
CA LEU A 136 6.81 -11.51 2.44
C LEU A 136 7.08 -10.01 2.32
N LEU A 137 6.21 -9.32 1.58
CA LEU A 137 6.04 -7.87 1.64
C LEU A 137 4.77 -7.58 2.46
N GLN A 138 4.88 -6.71 3.43
CA GLN A 138 3.73 -6.18 4.15
C GLN A 138 3.63 -4.69 3.91
N PHE A 139 2.43 -4.23 3.56
CA PHE A 139 2.09 -2.81 3.44
C PHE A 139 1.09 -2.42 4.51
N ALA A 140 1.26 -1.23 5.07
CA ALA A 140 0.33 -0.62 5.98
C ALA A 140 -0.11 0.74 5.44
N ILE A 141 -1.40 1.02 5.57
CA ILE A 141 -1.98 2.34 5.39
C ILE A 141 -2.59 2.73 6.72
N TYR A 142 -2.31 3.91 7.22
CA TYR A 142 -2.77 4.32 8.54
C TYR A 142 -3.21 5.77 8.60
N ASN A 143 -4.11 6.05 9.52
CA ASN A 143 -4.46 7.39 9.96
C ASN A 143 -4.62 7.41 11.48
N CYS A 144 -3.83 8.27 12.14
CA CYS A 144 -3.89 8.52 13.56
C CYS A 144 -4.57 9.86 13.75
N HIS A 145 -5.82 9.85 14.19
CA HIS A 145 -6.66 11.04 14.25
C HIS A 145 -7.45 11.12 15.57
N ASN A 146 -8.04 12.27 15.80
CA ASN A 146 -8.89 12.51 16.97
C ASN A 146 -10.39 12.22 16.73
N GLY A 147 -10.72 11.44 15.69
CA GLY A 147 -12.10 11.08 15.33
C GLY A 147 -12.83 12.06 14.40
N TYR A 148 -12.20 13.19 14.01
CA TYR A 148 -12.87 14.21 13.19
C TYR A 148 -12.52 14.16 11.70
N TYR A 149 -11.37 13.61 11.35
CA TYR A 149 -10.85 13.64 9.99
C TYR A 149 -10.42 12.25 9.54
N GLY A 150 -10.60 11.95 8.29
CA GLY A 150 -10.18 10.69 7.72
C GLY A 150 -9.81 10.81 6.26
N HIS A 151 -9.24 9.75 5.71
CA HIS A 151 -8.78 9.63 4.34
C HIS A 151 -9.43 8.45 3.65
N ASN A 152 -9.84 8.61 2.40
CA ASN A 152 -10.23 7.48 1.59
C ASN A 152 -8.99 6.61 1.29
N ILE A 153 -9.15 5.32 1.45
CA ILE A 153 -8.14 4.33 1.11
C ILE A 153 -8.66 3.34 0.08
N TYR A 154 -7.74 2.82 -0.72
CA TYR A 154 -8.03 1.82 -1.73
C TYR A 154 -6.94 0.75 -1.73
N ILE A 155 -7.35 -0.51 -1.53
CA ILE A 155 -6.51 -1.67 -1.75
C ILE A 155 -7.20 -2.52 -2.79
N VAL A 156 -6.79 -2.37 -4.05
CA VAL A 156 -7.54 -2.91 -5.18
C VAL A 156 -6.63 -3.69 -6.13
N SER A 157 -7.04 -4.90 -6.43
CA SER A 157 -6.42 -5.77 -7.43
C SER A 157 -7.51 -6.61 -8.11
N ASN A 158 -7.13 -7.67 -8.83
CA ASN A 158 -8.09 -8.64 -9.35
C ASN A 158 -8.61 -9.63 -8.26
N GLN A 159 -7.91 -9.73 -7.11
CA GLN A 159 -8.27 -10.63 -6.01
C GLN A 159 -8.85 -9.91 -4.79
N ILE A 160 -8.51 -8.64 -4.60
CA ILE A 160 -8.91 -7.83 -3.43
C ILE A 160 -9.57 -6.54 -3.92
N ASN A 161 -10.62 -6.09 -3.22
CA ASN A 161 -11.28 -4.82 -3.50
C ASN A 161 -11.75 -4.18 -2.19
N ILE A 162 -10.83 -3.53 -1.50
CA ILE A 162 -11.09 -2.79 -0.27
C ILE A 162 -11.15 -1.31 -0.63
N LYS A 163 -12.26 -0.67 -0.23
CA LYS A 163 -12.47 0.77 -0.33
C LYS A 163 -13.05 1.20 1.00
N ASP A 164 -12.27 1.92 1.76
CA ASP A 164 -12.61 2.31 3.12
C ASP A 164 -12.22 3.75 3.41
N TYR A 165 -12.53 4.21 4.60
CA TYR A 165 -12.25 5.54 5.09
C TYR A 165 -11.62 5.43 6.48
N LEU A 166 -10.33 5.71 6.60
CA LEU A 166 -9.57 5.66 7.85
C LEU A 166 -9.52 7.02 8.53
#